data_ff7ddff001df91e588b35b7f3c4c797a
#
_entry.id   ff7ddff001df91e588b35b7f3c4c797a
#
_cell.length_a   1.000
_cell.length_b   1.000
_cell.length_c   1.000
_cell.angle_alpha   90.00
_cell.angle_beta   90.00
_cell.angle_gamma   90.00
#
_symmetry.space_group_name_H-M   'P 1'
#
loop_
_entity.id
_entity.type
_entity.pdbx_description
1 polymer ?
#
loop_
_entity_poly.entity_id
_entity_poly.type
_entity_poly.pdbx_seq_one_letter_code
_entity_poly.pdbx_strand_id
1 'polypeptide(L)'
;MGKAGLAIIGFFLVVMIIAEVAVPYSATAASEDTRADPSWEHPFGTDAIGRDVLVRTMHGTKASLIVGFTAMAISMGLGTIVGLASGYWGGWRDEVIMRINDVFLSIPWLVLMIVIASIFQVRTLGSVIIVIGVTGWSTTARIVRAQVLWVKTKQFVERAKAIGSGDWHIIAKHIFPNTVPLIFANAILTIAISILSESTLSFLGLGPQTDETWGRILEDAYSASAALAGPYTFIIMPGLCIVFVVLGFTFIGYAMDEVLNPKLRRR
;
A
#
# COMPACT_ATOMS: atom_id res chain seq x y z
N MET A 1 20.15 4.81 3.34
CA MET A 1 18.78 4.27 3.52
C MET A 1 18.23 3.66 2.23
N GLY A 2 18.23 4.34 1.08
CA GLY A 2 17.65 3.82 -0.16
C GLY A 2 18.21 2.46 -0.65
N LYS A 3 19.53 2.24 -0.56
CA LYS A 3 20.13 0.94 -0.92
C LYS A 3 19.62 -0.22 -0.03
N ALA A 4 19.43 0.04 1.27
CA ALA A 4 18.88 -0.95 2.19
C ALA A 4 17.42 -1.27 1.84
N GLY A 5 16.61 -0.25 1.53
CA GLY A 5 15.23 -0.43 1.08
C GLY A 5 15.15 -1.26 -0.20
N LEU A 6 15.99 -0.95 -1.21
CA LEU A 6 16.06 -1.71 -2.45
C LEU A 6 16.48 -3.18 -2.23
N ALA A 7 17.43 -3.42 -1.32
CA ALA A 7 17.85 -4.79 -0.99
C ALA A 7 16.71 -5.58 -0.33
N ILE A 8 15.98 -4.97 0.60
CA ILE A 8 14.82 -5.59 1.25
C ILE A 8 13.73 -5.92 0.22
N ILE A 9 13.33 -4.96 -0.60
CA ILE A 9 12.27 -5.21 -1.59
C ILE A 9 12.74 -6.21 -2.64
N GLY A 10 14.00 -6.13 -3.09
CA GLY A 10 14.60 -7.12 -3.98
C GLY A 10 14.56 -8.54 -3.42
N PHE A 11 14.84 -8.71 -2.12
CA PHE A 11 14.70 -9.99 -1.44
C PHE A 11 13.27 -10.53 -1.52
N PHE A 12 12.25 -9.72 -1.22
CA PHE A 12 10.86 -10.17 -1.28
C PHE A 12 10.37 -10.46 -2.71
N LEU A 13 10.89 -9.75 -3.73
CA LEU A 13 10.61 -10.08 -5.12
C LEU A 13 11.22 -11.44 -5.51
N VAL A 14 12.42 -11.74 -5.03
CA VAL A 14 13.04 -13.07 -5.23
C VAL A 14 12.24 -14.16 -4.49
N VAL A 15 11.82 -13.92 -3.26
CA VAL A 15 10.96 -14.86 -2.50
C VAL A 15 9.66 -15.13 -3.25
N MET A 16 9.02 -14.09 -3.80
CA MET A 16 7.79 -14.22 -4.59
C MET A 16 8.01 -15.12 -5.83
N ILE A 17 9.12 -14.93 -6.55
CA ILE A 17 9.46 -15.75 -7.73
C ILE A 17 9.75 -17.19 -7.32
N ILE A 18 10.51 -17.42 -6.25
CA ILE A 18 10.82 -18.77 -5.74
C ILE A 18 9.54 -19.46 -5.30
N ALA A 19 8.62 -18.77 -4.62
CA ALA A 19 7.35 -19.35 -4.21
C ALA A 19 6.53 -19.87 -5.41
N GLU A 20 6.52 -19.13 -6.52
CA GLU A 20 5.76 -19.50 -7.71
C GLU A 20 6.41 -20.64 -8.51
N VAL A 21 7.75 -20.68 -8.56
CA VAL A 21 8.50 -21.57 -9.48
C VAL A 21 9.01 -22.84 -8.80
N ALA A 22 9.48 -22.72 -7.55
CA ALA A 22 10.25 -23.77 -6.88
C ALA A 22 9.53 -24.45 -5.71
N VAL A 23 8.40 -23.90 -5.24
CA VAL A 23 7.65 -24.50 -4.14
C VAL A 23 6.54 -25.37 -4.71
N PRO A 24 6.70 -26.72 -4.71
CA PRO A 24 5.77 -27.64 -5.38
C PRO A 24 4.42 -27.82 -4.65
N TYR A 25 4.30 -27.26 -3.44
CA TYR A 25 3.10 -27.39 -2.63
C TYR A 25 2.20 -26.15 -2.80
N SER A 26 0.91 -26.40 -2.95
CA SER A 26 -0.09 -25.33 -2.83
C SER A 26 -0.05 -24.80 -1.38
N ALA A 27 -0.20 -23.51 -1.20
CA ALA A 27 -0.30 -22.87 0.12
C ALA A 27 -1.47 -23.43 0.97
N THR A 28 -2.39 -24.15 0.33
CA THR A 28 -3.56 -24.81 0.95
C THR A 28 -3.36 -26.32 1.19
N ALA A 29 -2.25 -26.91 0.73
CA ALA A 29 -1.98 -28.31 0.98
C ALA A 29 -1.76 -28.56 2.48
N ALA A 30 -2.56 -29.45 3.05
CA ALA A 30 -2.48 -29.82 4.45
C ALA A 30 -1.75 -31.16 4.60
N SER A 31 -0.86 -31.27 5.58
CA SER A 31 -0.24 -32.51 6.03
C SER A 31 -1.04 -33.10 7.20
N GLU A 32 -0.69 -34.33 7.62
CA GLU A 32 -1.23 -34.91 8.84
C GLU A 32 -0.65 -34.24 10.11
N ASP A 33 0.48 -33.58 9.98
CA ASP A 33 1.20 -32.91 11.07
C ASP A 33 0.58 -31.58 11.40
N THR A 34 -0.42 -31.57 12.25
CA THR A 34 -1.08 -30.34 12.71
C THR A 34 -0.34 -29.71 13.89
N ARG A 35 -0.15 -28.37 13.85
CA ARG A 35 0.55 -27.60 14.91
C ARG A 35 1.95 -28.12 15.22
N ALA A 36 2.63 -28.67 14.21
CA ALA A 36 3.99 -29.14 14.39
C ALA A 36 4.96 -28.00 14.63
N ASP A 37 5.91 -28.20 15.54
CA ASP A 37 7.01 -27.29 15.76
C ASP A 37 7.94 -27.20 14.54
N PRO A 38 8.76 -26.14 14.42
CA PRO A 38 9.75 -26.02 13.36
C PRO A 38 10.66 -27.25 13.26
N SER A 39 10.75 -27.79 12.05
CA SER A 39 11.54 -29.00 11.72
C SER A 39 12.23 -28.84 10.36
N TRP A 40 13.04 -29.82 9.94
CA TRP A 40 13.62 -29.81 8.58
C TRP A 40 12.57 -29.97 7.48
N GLU A 41 11.46 -30.69 7.74
CA GLU A 41 10.34 -30.83 6.82
C GLU A 41 9.46 -29.58 6.78
N HIS A 42 9.22 -28.96 7.94
CA HIS A 42 8.43 -27.76 8.11
C HIS A 42 9.25 -26.67 8.82
N PRO A 43 10.09 -25.88 8.11
CA PRO A 43 11.03 -24.95 8.77
C PRO A 43 10.39 -23.91 9.67
N PHE A 44 9.13 -23.53 9.41
CA PHE A 44 8.36 -22.61 10.26
C PHE A 44 7.22 -23.34 11.01
N GLY A 45 7.20 -24.66 10.98
CA GLY A 45 6.14 -25.48 11.53
C GLY A 45 4.87 -25.50 10.67
N THR A 46 3.81 -26.06 11.21
CA THR A 46 2.50 -26.16 10.55
C THR A 46 1.40 -25.44 11.33
N ASP A 47 0.36 -25.05 10.62
CA ASP A 47 -0.81 -24.42 11.23
C ASP A 47 -1.79 -25.44 11.87
N ALA A 48 -2.94 -24.97 12.34
CA ALA A 48 -3.93 -25.78 13.03
C ALA A 48 -4.55 -26.90 12.17
N ILE A 49 -4.42 -26.82 10.86
CA ILE A 49 -4.95 -27.82 9.91
C ILE A 49 -3.84 -28.49 9.08
N GLY A 50 -2.57 -28.33 9.49
CA GLY A 50 -1.42 -29.01 8.88
C GLY A 50 -0.82 -28.32 7.66
N ARG A 51 -1.16 -27.06 7.35
CA ARG A 51 -0.54 -26.30 6.25
C ARG A 51 0.82 -25.77 6.69
N ASP A 52 1.81 -25.84 5.79
CA ASP A 52 3.16 -25.35 6.05
C ASP A 52 3.21 -23.81 6.13
N VAL A 53 3.68 -23.29 7.26
CA VAL A 53 3.72 -21.84 7.53
C VAL A 53 4.73 -21.11 6.64
N LEU A 54 5.88 -21.75 6.29
CA LEU A 54 6.85 -21.15 5.37
C LEU A 54 6.24 -21.00 3.97
N VAL A 55 5.63 -22.06 3.45
CA VAL A 55 4.99 -22.06 2.13
C VAL A 55 3.91 -20.98 2.05
N ARG A 56 3.04 -20.91 3.06
CA ARG A 56 2.00 -19.87 3.16
C ARG A 56 2.60 -18.47 3.19
N THR A 57 3.63 -18.26 4.02
CA THR A 57 4.29 -16.95 4.14
C THR A 57 4.94 -16.50 2.83
N MET A 58 5.56 -17.44 2.10
CA MET A 58 6.16 -17.14 0.79
C MET A 58 5.10 -16.80 -0.26
N HIS A 59 4.02 -17.57 -0.37
CA HIS A 59 2.90 -17.28 -1.29
C HIS A 59 2.15 -16.00 -0.92
N GLY A 60 2.02 -15.70 0.38
CA GLY A 60 1.45 -14.45 0.88
C GLY A 60 2.16 -13.20 0.39
N THR A 61 3.46 -13.30 0.04
CA THR A 61 4.24 -12.20 -0.53
C THR A 61 3.61 -11.63 -1.79
N LYS A 62 3.17 -12.49 -2.71
CA LYS A 62 2.57 -12.09 -3.98
C LYS A 62 1.28 -11.30 -3.76
N ALA A 63 0.35 -11.85 -2.99
CA ALA A 63 -0.93 -11.21 -2.75
C ALA A 63 -0.77 -9.88 -2.01
N SER A 64 0.04 -9.83 -0.95
CA SER A 64 0.30 -8.60 -0.18
C SER A 64 0.96 -7.52 -1.02
N LEU A 65 1.92 -7.85 -1.90
CA LEU A 65 2.53 -6.89 -2.83
C LEU A 65 1.54 -6.40 -3.88
N ILE A 66 0.72 -7.30 -4.47
CA ILE A 66 -0.32 -6.91 -5.43
C ILE A 66 -1.27 -5.88 -4.81
N VAL A 67 -1.75 -6.12 -3.59
CA VAL A 67 -2.59 -5.14 -2.89
C VAL A 67 -1.88 -3.81 -2.72
N GLY A 68 -0.63 -3.83 -2.24
CA GLY A 68 0.14 -2.61 -2.03
C GLY A 68 0.24 -1.75 -3.28
N PHE A 69 0.65 -2.33 -4.41
CA PHE A 69 0.84 -1.61 -5.67
C PHE A 69 -0.49 -1.17 -6.30
N THR A 70 -1.50 -2.04 -6.31
CA THR A 70 -2.76 -1.74 -6.99
C THR A 70 -3.64 -0.76 -6.19
N ALA A 71 -3.71 -0.90 -4.87
CA ALA A 71 -4.40 0.06 -4.01
C ALA A 71 -3.72 1.44 -4.06
N MET A 72 -2.38 1.48 -4.04
CA MET A 72 -1.62 2.70 -4.26
C MET A 72 -1.98 3.34 -5.62
N ALA A 73 -2.01 2.57 -6.71
CA ALA A 73 -2.31 3.11 -8.03
C ALA A 73 -3.71 3.76 -8.08
N ILE A 74 -4.72 3.14 -7.47
CA ILE A 74 -6.07 3.69 -7.37
C ILE A 74 -6.07 4.98 -6.53
N SER A 75 -5.50 4.92 -5.32
CA SER A 75 -5.45 6.05 -4.39
C SER A 75 -4.71 7.24 -4.97
N MET A 76 -3.53 7.01 -5.56
CA MET A 76 -2.72 8.04 -6.20
C MET A 76 -3.39 8.60 -7.46
N GLY A 77 -4.02 7.73 -8.28
CA GLY A 77 -4.74 8.15 -9.48
C GLY A 77 -5.90 9.08 -9.13
N LEU A 78 -6.78 8.66 -8.22
CA LEU A 78 -7.92 9.46 -7.75
C LEU A 78 -7.45 10.76 -7.09
N GLY A 79 -6.51 10.65 -6.15
CA GLY A 79 -5.99 11.81 -5.43
C GLY A 79 -5.29 12.82 -6.35
N THR A 80 -4.55 12.35 -7.35
CA THR A 80 -3.89 13.22 -8.34
C THR A 80 -4.93 13.96 -9.19
N ILE A 81 -5.94 13.27 -9.72
CA ILE A 81 -6.99 13.89 -10.53
C ILE A 81 -7.72 14.97 -9.72
N VAL A 82 -8.14 14.62 -8.51
CA VAL A 82 -8.86 15.54 -7.62
C VAL A 82 -7.98 16.73 -7.21
N GLY A 83 -6.73 16.46 -6.84
CA GLY A 83 -5.78 17.51 -6.45
C GLY A 83 -5.41 18.46 -7.59
N LEU A 84 -5.23 17.93 -8.82
CA LEU A 84 -5.00 18.75 -10.03
C LEU A 84 -6.22 19.62 -10.31
N ALA A 85 -7.42 19.05 -10.30
CA ALA A 85 -8.65 19.77 -10.58
C ALA A 85 -8.88 20.90 -9.56
N SER A 86 -8.82 20.59 -8.28
CA SER A 86 -9.00 21.55 -7.19
C SER A 86 -7.94 22.67 -7.25
N GLY A 87 -6.65 22.33 -7.31
CA GLY A 87 -5.56 23.29 -7.32
C GLY A 87 -5.51 24.17 -8.57
N TYR A 88 -5.87 23.62 -9.75
CA TYR A 88 -5.80 24.38 -10.99
C TYR A 88 -6.95 25.36 -11.15
N TRP A 89 -8.20 24.91 -11.11
CA TRP A 89 -9.34 25.79 -11.33
C TRP A 89 -9.62 26.72 -10.16
N GLY A 90 -9.42 26.28 -8.92
CA GLY A 90 -9.61 27.14 -7.75
C GLY A 90 -11.07 27.58 -7.54
N GLY A 91 -11.25 28.69 -6.80
CA GLY A 91 -12.56 29.28 -6.54
C GLY A 91 -13.53 28.33 -5.84
N TRP A 92 -14.83 28.43 -6.16
CA TRP A 92 -15.88 27.63 -5.52
C TRP A 92 -15.72 26.12 -5.76
N ARG A 93 -15.15 25.72 -6.90
CA ARG A 93 -14.88 24.30 -7.22
C ARG A 93 -13.88 23.72 -6.26
N ASP A 94 -12.80 24.43 -6.00
CA ASP A 94 -11.79 24.05 -5.01
C ASP A 94 -12.41 23.96 -3.61
N GLU A 95 -13.22 24.93 -3.22
CA GLU A 95 -13.87 24.96 -1.91
C GLU A 95 -14.76 23.73 -1.71
N VAL A 96 -15.63 23.39 -2.67
CA VAL A 96 -16.53 22.24 -2.58
C VAL A 96 -15.72 20.94 -2.53
N ILE A 97 -14.74 20.77 -3.44
CA ILE A 97 -13.90 19.54 -3.48
C ILE A 97 -13.16 19.38 -2.15
N MET A 98 -12.59 20.47 -1.61
CA MET A 98 -11.83 20.38 -0.36
C MET A 98 -12.75 20.17 0.86
N ARG A 99 -13.98 20.67 0.86
CA ARG A 99 -14.97 20.34 1.91
C ARG A 99 -15.28 18.86 1.94
N ILE A 100 -15.50 18.25 0.76
CA ILE A 100 -15.69 16.80 0.68
C ILE A 100 -14.44 16.07 1.20
N ASN A 101 -13.26 16.50 0.77
CA ASN A 101 -12.00 15.93 1.22
C ASN A 101 -11.79 16.07 2.73
N ASP A 102 -12.18 17.19 3.33
CA ASP A 102 -12.09 17.44 4.76
C ASP A 102 -13.01 16.50 5.56
N VAL A 103 -14.20 16.17 5.04
CA VAL A 103 -15.08 15.17 5.63
C VAL A 103 -14.40 13.80 5.65
N PHE A 104 -13.79 13.38 4.53
CA PHE A 104 -13.03 12.11 4.49
C PHE A 104 -11.88 12.09 5.51
N LEU A 105 -11.16 13.18 5.66
CA LEU A 105 -10.01 13.28 6.57
C LEU A 105 -10.41 13.47 8.05
N SER A 106 -11.66 13.87 8.34
CA SER A 106 -12.17 13.97 9.71
C SER A 106 -12.49 12.60 10.32
N ILE A 107 -12.75 11.60 9.47
CA ILE A 107 -12.99 10.24 9.91
C ILE A 107 -11.64 9.51 10.00
N PRO A 108 -11.31 8.86 11.14
CA PRO A 108 -10.11 8.02 11.20
C PRO A 108 -10.12 6.99 10.07
N TRP A 109 -9.07 7.01 9.25
CA TRP A 109 -9.03 6.23 8.00
C TRP A 109 -9.28 4.73 8.20
N LEU A 110 -8.69 4.14 9.25
CA LEU A 110 -8.93 2.74 9.59
C LEU A 110 -10.41 2.45 9.87
N VAL A 111 -11.08 3.34 10.61
CA VAL A 111 -12.51 3.20 10.91
C VAL A 111 -13.33 3.25 9.62
N LEU A 112 -13.02 4.20 8.72
CA LEU A 112 -13.68 4.31 7.43
C LEU A 112 -13.54 3.03 6.60
N MET A 113 -12.33 2.46 6.54
CA MET A 113 -12.08 1.20 5.83
C MET A 113 -12.86 0.03 6.43
N ILE A 114 -12.87 -0.11 7.76
CA ILE A 114 -13.60 -1.18 8.47
C ILE A 114 -15.11 -1.08 8.16
N VAL A 115 -15.67 0.11 8.26
CA VAL A 115 -17.11 0.34 7.99
C VAL A 115 -17.45 -0.03 6.54
N ILE A 116 -16.67 0.45 5.58
CA ILE A 116 -16.90 0.15 4.16
C ILE A 116 -16.72 -1.34 3.89
N ALA A 117 -15.65 -1.96 4.40
CA ALA A 117 -15.40 -3.39 4.23
C ALA A 117 -16.52 -4.26 4.81
N SER A 118 -17.08 -3.86 5.95
CA SER A 118 -18.19 -4.57 6.61
C SER A 118 -19.50 -4.44 5.84
N ILE A 119 -19.83 -3.24 5.35
CA ILE A 119 -21.07 -2.98 4.59
C ILE A 119 -21.05 -3.76 3.25
N PHE A 120 -19.93 -3.74 2.55
CA PHE A 120 -19.79 -4.39 1.24
C PHE A 120 -19.39 -5.88 1.34
N GLN A 121 -19.29 -6.44 2.56
CA GLN A 121 -18.89 -7.83 2.81
C GLN A 121 -17.67 -8.24 1.97
N VAL A 122 -16.61 -7.47 2.11
CA VAL A 122 -15.35 -7.67 1.38
C VAL A 122 -14.81 -9.08 1.64
N ARG A 123 -14.63 -9.89 0.57
CA ARG A 123 -14.16 -11.28 0.68
C ARG A 123 -13.11 -11.67 -0.35
N THR A 124 -12.83 -10.79 -1.31
CA THR A 124 -11.87 -11.04 -2.37
C THR A 124 -10.72 -10.04 -2.32
N LEU A 125 -9.57 -10.42 -2.86
CA LEU A 125 -8.41 -9.53 -2.96
C LEU A 125 -8.76 -8.23 -3.68
N GLY A 126 -9.53 -8.30 -4.78
CA GLY A 126 -9.97 -7.14 -5.54
C GLY A 126 -10.86 -6.19 -4.72
N SER A 127 -11.75 -6.71 -3.90
CA SER A 127 -12.60 -5.86 -3.05
C SER A 127 -11.80 -5.16 -1.94
N VAL A 128 -10.82 -5.81 -1.34
CA VAL A 128 -9.88 -5.16 -0.39
C VAL A 128 -9.10 -4.04 -1.07
N ILE A 129 -8.55 -4.29 -2.27
CA ILE A 129 -7.84 -3.29 -3.07
C ILE A 129 -8.69 -2.05 -3.31
N ILE A 130 -9.96 -2.25 -3.71
CA ILE A 130 -10.88 -1.14 -3.98
C ILE A 130 -11.15 -0.33 -2.71
N VAL A 131 -11.43 -0.99 -1.58
CA VAL A 131 -11.67 -0.30 -0.31
C VAL A 131 -10.48 0.56 0.09
N ILE A 132 -9.25 0.00 0.09
CA ILE A 132 -8.04 0.74 0.46
C ILE A 132 -7.78 1.88 -0.54
N GLY A 133 -7.86 1.59 -1.84
CA GLY A 133 -7.58 2.56 -2.89
C GLY A 133 -8.56 3.73 -2.90
N VAL A 134 -9.87 3.42 -2.80
CA VAL A 134 -10.93 4.44 -2.83
C VAL A 134 -11.00 5.25 -1.53
N THR A 135 -10.56 4.73 -0.42
CA THR A 135 -10.51 5.50 0.84
C THR A 135 -9.24 6.32 1.01
N GLY A 136 -8.13 5.91 0.36
CA GLY A 136 -6.81 6.53 0.53
C GLY A 136 -6.55 7.82 -0.28
N TRP A 137 -7.43 8.20 -1.20
CA TRP A 137 -7.19 9.31 -2.14
C TRP A 137 -7.05 10.70 -1.49
N SER A 138 -7.69 10.91 -0.34
CA SER A 138 -7.87 12.21 0.29
C SER A 138 -6.55 12.91 0.66
N THR A 139 -5.62 12.18 1.26
CA THR A 139 -4.29 12.70 1.61
C THR A 139 -3.51 13.09 0.36
N THR A 140 -3.51 12.24 -0.67
CA THR A 140 -2.86 12.51 -1.95
C THR A 140 -3.44 13.75 -2.63
N ALA A 141 -4.77 13.90 -2.64
CA ALA A 141 -5.43 15.06 -3.24
C ALA A 141 -4.96 16.38 -2.58
N ARG A 142 -4.83 16.39 -1.25
CA ARG A 142 -4.35 17.58 -0.53
C ARG A 142 -2.89 17.90 -0.86
N ILE A 143 -2.02 16.88 -0.92
CA ILE A 143 -0.60 17.06 -1.27
C ILE A 143 -0.45 17.58 -2.70
N VAL A 144 -1.14 16.95 -3.66
CA VAL A 144 -1.09 17.35 -5.07
C VAL A 144 -1.65 18.75 -5.27
N ARG A 145 -2.79 19.09 -4.64
CA ARG A 145 -3.35 20.44 -4.66
C ARG A 145 -2.35 21.50 -4.20
N ALA A 146 -1.68 21.25 -3.07
CA ALA A 146 -0.69 22.21 -2.55
C ALA A 146 0.46 22.42 -3.55
N GLN A 147 0.94 21.37 -4.18
CA GLN A 147 1.97 21.45 -5.22
C GLN A 147 1.48 22.18 -6.47
N VAL A 148 0.25 21.93 -6.91
CA VAL A 148 -0.36 22.62 -8.05
C VAL A 148 -0.46 24.12 -7.80
N LEU A 149 -0.93 24.52 -6.62
CA LEU A 149 -1.00 25.93 -6.23
C LEU A 149 0.38 26.60 -6.29
N TRP A 150 1.43 25.91 -5.84
CA TRP A 150 2.80 26.40 -5.93
C TRP A 150 3.31 26.46 -7.37
N VAL A 151 3.07 25.45 -8.20
CA VAL A 151 3.51 25.46 -9.62
C VAL A 151 2.79 26.54 -10.42
N LYS A 152 1.52 26.81 -10.14
CA LYS A 152 0.72 27.86 -10.82
C LYS A 152 1.33 29.25 -10.71
N THR A 153 2.11 29.54 -9.65
CA THR A 153 2.76 30.85 -9.45
C THR A 153 4.09 30.98 -10.20
N LYS A 154 4.48 29.97 -10.99
CA LYS A 154 5.75 30.02 -11.72
C LYS A 154 5.64 30.80 -13.01
N GLN A 155 6.68 31.59 -13.34
CA GLN A 155 6.74 32.43 -14.53
C GLN A 155 6.45 31.69 -15.84
N PHE A 156 6.86 30.43 -15.97
CA PHE A 156 6.60 29.67 -17.18
C PHE A 156 5.11 29.34 -17.37
N VAL A 157 4.34 29.20 -16.27
CA VAL A 157 2.88 29.01 -16.33
C VAL A 157 2.20 30.33 -16.71
N GLU A 158 2.64 31.46 -16.14
CA GLU A 158 2.12 32.78 -16.48
C GLU A 158 2.39 33.14 -17.94
N ARG A 159 3.60 32.85 -18.45
CA ARG A 159 3.92 33.04 -19.87
C ARG A 159 3.04 32.18 -20.78
N ALA A 160 2.81 30.90 -20.44
CA ALA A 160 1.92 30.04 -21.21
C ALA A 160 0.49 30.59 -21.27
N LYS A 161 -0.02 31.16 -20.17
CA LYS A 161 -1.31 31.84 -20.15
C LYS A 161 -1.33 33.10 -21.00
N ALA A 162 -0.28 33.92 -20.91
CA ALA A 162 -0.17 35.19 -21.66
C ALA A 162 -0.19 34.99 -23.19
N ILE A 163 0.36 33.87 -23.69
CA ILE A 163 0.32 33.52 -25.11
C ILE A 163 -0.96 32.76 -25.52
N GLY A 164 -1.96 32.65 -24.61
CA GLY A 164 -3.26 32.05 -24.93
C GLY A 164 -3.32 30.52 -24.87
N SER A 165 -2.39 29.85 -24.21
CA SER A 165 -2.45 28.40 -24.04
C SER A 165 -3.69 27.97 -23.27
N GLY A 166 -4.42 26.96 -23.78
CA GLY A 166 -5.60 26.42 -23.11
C GLY A 166 -5.27 25.64 -21.82
N ASP A 167 -6.25 25.54 -20.92
CA ASP A 167 -6.11 24.96 -19.59
C ASP A 167 -5.52 23.53 -19.60
N TRP A 168 -6.02 22.66 -20.48
CA TRP A 168 -5.51 21.28 -20.61
C TRP A 168 -4.04 21.22 -21.04
N HIS A 169 -3.63 22.15 -21.92
CA HIS A 169 -2.22 22.24 -22.31
C HIS A 169 -1.36 22.64 -21.11
N ILE A 170 -1.80 23.64 -20.35
CA ILE A 170 -1.09 24.12 -19.16
C ILE A 170 -0.99 23.01 -18.11
N ILE A 171 -2.10 22.29 -17.85
CA ILE A 171 -2.09 21.17 -16.88
C ILE A 171 -1.13 20.09 -17.35
N ALA A 172 -1.28 19.59 -18.59
CA ALA A 172 -0.56 18.43 -19.08
C ALA A 172 0.94 18.71 -19.34
N LYS A 173 1.30 19.93 -19.80
CA LYS A 173 2.68 20.24 -20.20
C LYS A 173 3.48 20.99 -19.14
N HIS A 174 2.81 21.72 -18.25
CA HIS A 174 3.48 22.59 -17.30
C HIS A 174 3.24 22.22 -15.84
N ILE A 175 2.01 21.86 -15.46
CA ILE A 175 1.69 21.58 -14.04
C ILE A 175 1.97 20.12 -13.69
N PHE A 176 1.32 19.17 -14.37
CA PHE A 176 1.44 17.76 -14.07
C PHE A 176 2.90 17.26 -14.09
N PRO A 177 3.73 17.54 -15.11
CA PRO A 177 5.12 17.07 -15.09
C PRO A 177 5.95 17.61 -13.91
N ASN A 178 5.62 18.82 -13.43
CA ASN A 178 6.28 19.42 -12.27
C ASN A 178 5.71 18.92 -10.92
N THR A 179 4.59 18.20 -10.93
CA THR A 179 4.02 17.54 -9.75
C THR A 179 4.42 16.06 -9.66
N VAL A 180 4.76 15.41 -10.77
CA VAL A 180 5.11 13.99 -10.85
C VAL A 180 6.20 13.57 -9.85
N PRO A 181 7.30 14.30 -9.64
CA PRO A 181 8.32 13.90 -8.67
C PRO A 181 7.74 13.73 -7.26
N LEU A 182 6.91 14.66 -6.81
CA LEU A 182 6.25 14.60 -5.50
C LEU A 182 5.23 13.46 -5.44
N ILE A 183 4.45 13.27 -6.51
CA ILE A 183 3.50 12.15 -6.63
C ILE A 183 4.24 10.83 -6.52
N PHE A 184 5.37 10.67 -7.20
CA PHE A 184 6.14 9.44 -7.20
C PHE A 184 6.73 9.11 -5.81
N ALA A 185 7.30 10.10 -5.11
CA ALA A 185 7.80 9.91 -3.76
C ALA A 185 6.67 9.50 -2.79
N ASN A 186 5.52 10.17 -2.88
CA ASN A 186 4.35 9.83 -2.06
C ASN A 186 3.76 8.46 -2.42
N ALA A 187 3.82 8.04 -3.68
CA ALA A 187 3.35 6.72 -4.13
C ALA A 187 4.08 5.58 -3.42
N ILE A 188 5.40 5.69 -3.28
CA ILE A 188 6.22 4.67 -2.61
C ILE A 188 5.80 4.51 -1.14
N LEU A 189 5.57 5.61 -0.44
CA LEU A 189 5.08 5.58 0.95
C LEU A 189 3.66 5.02 1.02
N THR A 190 2.83 5.32 0.03
CA THR A 190 1.45 4.81 -0.05
C THR A 190 1.42 3.29 -0.24
N ILE A 191 2.39 2.69 -0.95
CA ILE A 191 2.51 1.22 -1.04
C ILE A 191 2.66 0.62 0.36
N ALA A 192 3.60 1.14 1.16
CA ALA A 192 3.83 0.67 2.53
C ALA A 192 2.56 0.75 3.39
N ILE A 193 1.87 1.89 3.33
CA ILE A 193 0.63 2.12 4.06
C ILE A 193 -0.48 1.17 3.57
N SER A 194 -0.59 0.92 2.27
CA SER A 194 -1.59 0.02 1.70
C SER A 194 -1.39 -1.43 2.14
N ILE A 195 -0.15 -1.92 2.17
CA ILE A 195 0.19 -3.26 2.68
C ILE A 195 -0.18 -3.38 4.16
N LEU A 196 0.19 -2.40 4.97
CA LEU A 196 -0.16 -2.38 6.39
C LEU A 196 -1.68 -2.36 6.61
N SER A 197 -2.40 -1.60 5.79
CA SER A 197 -3.87 -1.49 5.86
C SER A 197 -4.57 -2.78 5.46
N GLU A 198 -4.09 -3.44 4.40
CA GLU A 198 -4.56 -4.77 4.02
C GLU A 198 -4.36 -5.76 5.17
N SER A 199 -3.14 -5.81 5.71
CA SER A 199 -2.80 -6.73 6.80
C SER A 199 -3.67 -6.47 8.03
N THR A 200 -3.99 -5.21 8.32
CA THR A 200 -4.88 -4.84 9.44
C THR A 200 -6.33 -5.28 9.18
N LEU A 201 -6.86 -5.03 7.97
CA LEU A 201 -8.22 -5.47 7.60
C LEU A 201 -8.33 -6.99 7.63
N SER A 202 -7.34 -7.69 7.06
CA SER A 202 -7.30 -9.15 7.04
C SER A 202 -7.20 -9.74 8.44
N PHE A 203 -6.34 -9.18 9.30
CA PHE A 203 -6.23 -9.58 10.70
C PHE A 203 -7.53 -9.41 11.50
N LEU A 204 -8.36 -8.42 11.13
CA LEU A 204 -9.68 -8.21 11.73
C LEU A 204 -10.78 -9.10 11.09
N GLY A 205 -10.42 -10.05 10.23
CA GLY A 205 -11.37 -10.93 9.54
C GLY A 205 -12.12 -10.29 8.37
N LEU A 206 -11.69 -9.10 7.93
CA LEU A 206 -12.27 -8.34 6.82
C LEU A 206 -11.42 -8.43 5.55
N GLY A 207 -10.51 -9.41 5.48
CA GLY A 207 -9.62 -9.67 4.36
C GLY A 207 -10.18 -10.65 3.32
N PRO A 208 -9.37 -10.96 2.28
CA PRO A 208 -9.73 -11.95 1.27
C PRO A 208 -9.78 -13.34 1.91
N GLN A 209 -10.79 -14.13 1.52
CA GLN A 209 -10.95 -15.49 2.06
C GLN A 209 -10.30 -16.58 1.19
N THR A 210 -10.04 -16.27 -0.06
CA THR A 210 -9.48 -17.21 -1.06
C THR A 210 -7.99 -17.03 -1.29
N ASP A 211 -7.47 -15.84 -0.97
CA ASP A 211 -6.08 -15.51 -1.26
C ASP A 211 -5.25 -15.50 0.04
N GLU A 212 -4.09 -16.10 -0.01
CA GLU A 212 -3.16 -16.06 1.12
C GLU A 212 -2.44 -14.71 1.14
N THR A 213 -2.66 -13.93 2.20
CA THR A 213 -1.92 -12.70 2.52
C THR A 213 -1.28 -12.83 3.88
N TRP A 214 -0.26 -12.04 4.17
CA TRP A 214 0.37 -12.08 5.50
C TRP A 214 -0.62 -11.70 6.62
N GLY A 215 -1.54 -10.77 6.34
CA GLY A 215 -2.57 -10.39 7.30
C GLY A 215 -3.53 -11.52 7.62
N ARG A 216 -3.92 -12.30 6.60
CA ARG A 216 -4.76 -13.49 6.77
C ARG A 216 -4.03 -14.60 7.56
N ILE A 217 -2.76 -14.82 7.28
CA ILE A 217 -1.96 -15.81 8.04
C ILE A 217 -1.92 -15.42 9.53
N LEU A 218 -1.80 -14.12 9.84
CA LEU A 218 -1.86 -13.63 11.23
C LEU A 218 -3.26 -13.80 11.85
N GLU A 219 -4.33 -13.61 11.09
CA GLU A 219 -5.70 -13.85 11.56
C GLU A 219 -5.91 -15.34 11.88
N ASP A 220 -5.51 -16.24 10.96
CA ASP A 220 -5.56 -17.69 11.19
C ASP A 220 -4.76 -18.09 12.45
N ALA A 221 -3.57 -17.51 12.62
CA ALA A 221 -2.72 -17.76 13.79
C ALA A 221 -3.38 -17.29 15.10
N TYR A 222 -4.00 -16.12 15.08
CA TYR A 222 -4.72 -15.58 16.24
C TYR A 222 -5.96 -16.41 16.57
N SER A 223 -6.78 -16.74 15.58
CA SER A 223 -8.00 -17.54 15.74
C SER A 223 -7.70 -18.96 16.20
N ALA A 224 -6.58 -19.54 15.75
CA ALA A 224 -6.11 -20.85 16.21
C ALA A 224 -5.46 -20.83 17.61
N SER A 225 -5.41 -19.65 18.27
CA SER A 225 -4.71 -19.47 19.55
C SER A 225 -3.24 -19.95 19.50
N ALA A 226 -2.56 -19.73 18.38
CA ALA A 226 -1.18 -20.20 18.15
C ALA A 226 -0.18 -19.63 19.17
N ALA A 227 -0.48 -18.50 19.77
CA ALA A 227 0.31 -17.92 20.87
C ALA A 227 0.27 -18.76 22.17
N LEU A 228 -0.72 -19.64 22.34
CA LEU A 228 -0.91 -20.45 23.54
C LEU A 228 -0.58 -21.95 23.30
N ALA A 229 -0.79 -22.44 22.08
CA ALA A 229 -0.73 -23.86 21.79
C ALA A 229 -0.20 -24.22 20.38
N GLY A 230 0.56 -23.34 19.75
CA GLY A 230 1.13 -23.56 18.41
C GLY A 230 2.54 -23.01 18.26
N PRO A 231 3.20 -23.22 17.12
CA PRO A 231 4.53 -22.69 16.87
C PRO A 231 4.48 -21.16 16.79
N TYR A 232 5.31 -20.48 17.58
CA TYR A 232 5.41 -19.00 17.57
C TYR A 232 5.77 -18.43 16.19
N THR A 233 6.46 -19.23 15.37
CA THR A 233 6.81 -18.88 13.99
C THR A 233 5.59 -18.56 13.14
N PHE A 234 4.43 -19.14 13.42
CA PHE A 234 3.17 -18.87 12.72
C PHE A 234 2.68 -17.41 12.89
N ILE A 235 3.05 -16.76 13.99
CA ILE A 235 2.75 -15.35 14.23
C ILE A 235 3.94 -14.46 13.81
N ILE A 236 5.16 -14.86 14.21
CA ILE A 236 6.35 -14.03 14.07
C ILE A 236 6.72 -13.84 12.60
N MET A 237 6.70 -14.90 11.77
CA MET A 237 7.23 -14.85 10.41
C MET A 237 6.41 -13.96 9.47
N PRO A 238 5.08 -14.09 9.34
CA PRO A 238 4.32 -13.16 8.52
C PRO A 238 4.35 -11.73 9.07
N GLY A 239 4.40 -11.55 10.39
CA GLY A 239 4.57 -10.24 11.02
C GLY A 239 5.90 -9.57 10.65
N LEU A 240 7.01 -10.31 10.68
CA LEU A 240 8.31 -9.82 10.22
C LEU A 240 8.31 -9.47 8.73
N CYS A 241 7.66 -10.26 7.89
CA CYS A 241 7.52 -9.95 6.47
C CYS A 241 6.84 -8.60 6.26
N ILE A 242 5.73 -8.33 6.95
CA ILE A 242 5.05 -7.04 6.91
C ILE A 242 5.99 -5.91 7.35
N VAL A 243 6.65 -6.06 8.49
CA VAL A 243 7.57 -5.05 9.04
C VAL A 243 8.70 -4.74 8.06
N PHE A 244 9.38 -5.76 7.53
CA PHE A 244 10.50 -5.54 6.62
C PHE A 244 10.06 -4.93 5.29
N VAL A 245 8.94 -5.35 4.70
CA VAL A 245 8.44 -4.76 3.45
C VAL A 245 8.04 -3.30 3.65
N VAL A 246 7.33 -2.99 4.74
CA VAL A 246 6.97 -1.61 5.10
C VAL A 246 8.22 -0.75 5.31
N LEU A 247 9.22 -1.25 6.03
CA LEU A 247 10.51 -0.56 6.20
C LEU A 247 11.24 -0.39 4.86
N GLY A 248 11.23 -1.41 4.00
CA GLY A 248 11.84 -1.36 2.67
C GLY A 248 11.28 -0.22 1.83
N PHE A 249 9.96 -0.16 1.67
CA PHE A 249 9.30 0.94 0.94
C PHE A 249 9.49 2.28 1.62
N THR A 250 9.44 2.35 2.94
CA THR A 250 9.67 3.58 3.70
C THR A 250 11.08 4.13 3.47
N PHE A 251 12.11 3.29 3.48
CA PHE A 251 13.49 3.69 3.19
C PHE A 251 13.68 4.17 1.75
N ILE A 252 12.99 3.54 0.78
CA ILE A 252 13.01 4.00 -0.60
C ILE A 252 12.29 5.35 -0.71
N GLY A 253 11.13 5.50 -0.09
CA GLY A 253 10.35 6.74 -0.10
C GLY A 253 11.14 7.93 0.44
N TYR A 254 11.76 7.79 1.61
CA TYR A 254 12.61 8.86 2.18
C TYR A 254 13.84 9.16 1.31
N ALA A 255 14.48 8.15 0.73
CA ALA A 255 15.59 8.37 -0.17
C ALA A 255 15.16 9.11 -1.44
N MET A 256 13.96 8.85 -1.96
CA MET A 256 13.40 9.57 -3.10
C MET A 256 13.07 11.02 -2.75
N ASP A 257 12.50 11.29 -1.57
CA ASP A 257 12.25 12.65 -1.10
C ASP A 257 13.57 13.46 -1.01
N GLU A 258 14.66 12.86 -0.51
CA GLU A 258 15.98 13.49 -0.43
C GLU A 258 16.57 13.80 -1.81
N VAL A 259 16.39 12.90 -2.78
CA VAL A 259 16.86 13.08 -4.17
C VAL A 259 16.05 14.16 -4.88
N LEU A 260 14.74 14.18 -4.70
CA LEU A 260 13.82 15.09 -5.36
C LEU A 260 13.80 16.49 -4.72
N ASN A 261 14.21 16.62 -3.46
CA ASN A 261 14.27 17.90 -2.75
C ASN A 261 15.71 18.25 -2.32
N PRO A 262 16.52 18.87 -3.21
CA PRO A 262 17.94 19.16 -2.93
C PRO A 262 18.19 20.05 -1.70
N LYS A 263 17.16 20.75 -1.21
CA LYS A 263 17.27 21.57 0.00
C LYS A 263 17.45 20.75 1.28
N LEU A 264 17.01 19.49 1.28
CA LEU A 264 17.20 18.56 2.41
C LEU A 264 18.62 17.98 2.47
N ARG A 265 19.37 18.06 1.38
CA ARG A 265 20.75 17.52 1.26
C ARG A 265 21.82 18.38 1.93
N ARG A 266 21.48 19.57 2.42
CA ARG A 266 22.41 20.54 3.02
C ARG A 266 22.39 20.59 4.55
N ARG A 267 21.92 19.53 5.21
CA ARG A 267 22.04 19.38 6.68
C ARG A 267 22.86 18.17 7.06
#